data_27ee4d7a0bea6c973385d07652af922b
#
_entry.id   27ee4d7a0bea6c973385d07652af922b
#
_cell.length_a   1.000
_cell.length_b   1.000
_cell.length_c   1.000
_cell.angle_alpha   90.00
_cell.angle_beta   90.00
_cell.angle_gamma   90.00
#
_symmetry.space_group_name_H-M   'P 1'
#
loop_
_entity.id
_entity.type
_entity.pdbx_description
1 polymer ?
#
loop_
_entity_poly.entity_id
_entity_poly.type
_entity_poly.pdbx_seq_one_letter_code
_entity_poly.pdbx_strand_id
1 'polypeptide(L)'
;LGGLDILVNNAGIAVGAPIEATPVELWDRTIAVHLPGSFLLTRKVLPLMYAQDFGRIINTASQLAYKGSAGFAHYTAAKGAIISMTRSVALEIGPRNVTINSVAPGATHTPILAGVPEDIMATIRAGIPRGRIADVDEIVPAYVFLASDDARHFQGQTLSPNGGDVFL
;
A
#
# COMPACT_ATOMS: atom_id res chain seq x y z
N LEU A 1 18.91 -7.95 -17.53
CA LEU A 1 18.87 -8.11 -16.08
C LEU A 1 18.80 -9.60 -15.78
N GLY A 2 19.70 -10.11 -14.94
CA GLY A 2 19.82 -11.54 -14.64
C GLY A 2 18.76 -12.12 -13.72
N GLY A 3 17.87 -11.29 -13.15
CA GLY A 3 16.79 -11.66 -12.23
C GLY A 3 16.08 -10.44 -11.67
N LEU A 4 15.07 -10.66 -10.83
CA LEU A 4 14.36 -9.62 -10.11
C LEU A 4 14.09 -10.10 -8.68
N ASP A 5 14.76 -9.52 -7.70
CA ASP A 5 14.71 -9.96 -6.31
C ASP A 5 13.57 -9.27 -5.54
N ILE A 6 13.35 -7.99 -5.78
CA ILE A 6 12.38 -7.19 -5.03
C ILE A 6 11.47 -6.43 -5.99
N LEU A 7 10.15 -6.54 -5.76
CA LEU A 7 9.13 -5.71 -6.41
C LEU A 7 8.42 -4.86 -5.35
N VAL A 8 8.44 -3.55 -5.52
CA VAL A 8 7.62 -2.62 -4.73
C VAL A 8 6.54 -2.00 -5.60
N ASN A 9 5.30 -2.40 -5.40
CA ASN A 9 4.13 -1.83 -6.04
C ASN A 9 3.70 -0.58 -5.27
N ASN A 10 4.28 0.57 -5.60
CA ASN A 10 4.05 1.83 -4.89
C ASN A 10 3.26 2.87 -5.68
N ALA A 11 3.19 2.76 -7.00
CA ALA A 11 2.49 3.73 -7.84
C ALA A 11 1.04 3.94 -7.37
N GLY A 12 0.61 5.19 -7.28
CA GLY A 12 -0.72 5.52 -6.81
C GLY A 12 -1.11 6.97 -7.03
N ILE A 13 -2.41 7.22 -7.02
CA ILE A 13 -3.04 8.53 -7.11
C ILE A 13 -4.08 8.68 -6.00
N ALA A 14 -4.33 9.91 -5.55
CA ALA A 14 -5.38 10.21 -4.59
C ALA A 14 -6.01 11.56 -4.93
N VAL A 15 -7.24 11.53 -5.43
CA VAL A 15 -8.05 12.71 -5.73
C VAL A 15 -9.38 12.50 -5.02
N GLY A 16 -9.76 13.43 -4.13
CA GLY A 16 -11.00 13.32 -3.36
C GLY A 16 -12.22 13.77 -4.16
N ALA A 17 -13.35 13.07 -4.01
CA ALA A 17 -14.68 13.48 -4.45
C ALA A 17 -15.75 12.75 -3.61
N PRO A 18 -16.84 13.41 -3.18
CA PRO A 18 -17.98 12.73 -2.56
C PRO A 18 -18.51 11.63 -3.48
N ILE A 19 -19.03 10.54 -2.92
CA ILE A 19 -19.41 9.36 -3.72
C ILE A 19 -20.44 9.68 -4.80
N GLU A 20 -21.42 10.51 -4.47
CA GLU A 20 -22.48 10.94 -5.40
C GLU A 20 -21.98 11.88 -6.51
N ALA A 21 -20.82 12.51 -6.31
CA ALA A 21 -20.19 13.41 -7.28
C ALA A 21 -18.91 12.82 -7.89
N THR A 22 -18.55 11.59 -7.54
CA THR A 22 -17.36 10.92 -8.09
C THR A 22 -17.60 10.55 -9.55
N PRO A 23 -16.88 11.15 -10.54
CA PRO A 23 -16.99 10.73 -11.93
C PRO A 23 -16.56 9.26 -12.07
N VAL A 24 -17.26 8.51 -12.95
CA VAL A 24 -16.93 7.09 -13.23
C VAL A 24 -15.48 6.98 -13.73
N GLU A 25 -15.02 7.94 -14.51
CA GLU A 25 -13.65 7.99 -15.03
C GLU A 25 -12.61 8.14 -13.93
N LEU A 26 -12.92 8.90 -12.86
CA LEU A 26 -12.04 9.01 -11.69
C LEU A 26 -12.01 7.70 -10.90
N TRP A 27 -13.16 7.07 -10.73
CA TRP A 27 -13.26 5.74 -10.12
C TRP A 27 -12.41 4.73 -10.89
N ASP A 28 -12.67 4.57 -12.19
CA ASP A 28 -11.99 3.60 -13.05
C ASP A 28 -10.48 3.84 -13.09
N ARG A 29 -10.05 5.09 -13.22
CA ARG A 29 -8.63 5.46 -13.22
C ARG A 29 -7.96 5.11 -11.90
N THR A 30 -8.62 5.38 -10.78
CA THR A 30 -8.07 5.07 -9.46
C THR A 30 -7.92 3.56 -9.29
N ILE A 31 -8.96 2.80 -9.59
CA ILE A 31 -8.90 1.33 -9.54
C ILE A 31 -7.80 0.82 -10.47
N ALA A 32 -7.74 1.29 -11.72
CA ALA A 32 -6.79 0.82 -12.74
C ALA A 32 -5.33 1.06 -12.32
N VAL A 33 -5.01 2.22 -11.78
CA VAL A 33 -3.63 2.53 -11.34
C VAL A 33 -3.23 1.65 -10.17
N HIS A 34 -4.09 1.50 -9.16
CA HIS A 34 -3.74 0.81 -7.93
C HIS A 34 -3.78 -0.71 -8.06
N LEU A 35 -4.94 -1.27 -8.42
CA LEU A 35 -5.16 -2.71 -8.34
C LEU A 35 -4.65 -3.46 -9.57
N PRO A 36 -5.08 -3.18 -10.81
CA PRO A 36 -4.47 -3.77 -12.01
C PRO A 36 -2.98 -3.51 -12.12
N GLY A 37 -2.48 -2.32 -11.74
CA GLY A 37 -1.04 -2.03 -11.74
C GLY A 37 -0.26 -3.02 -10.87
N SER A 38 -0.67 -3.20 -9.62
CA SER A 38 -0.05 -4.15 -8.70
C SER A 38 -0.22 -5.60 -9.17
N PHE A 39 -1.40 -5.97 -9.67
CA PHE A 39 -1.68 -7.30 -10.19
C PHE A 39 -0.78 -7.67 -11.38
N LEU A 40 -0.70 -6.79 -12.39
CA LEU A 40 0.03 -7.07 -13.63
C LEU A 40 1.53 -7.26 -13.36
N LEU A 41 2.13 -6.43 -12.52
CA LEU A 41 3.54 -6.56 -12.15
C LEU A 41 3.77 -7.82 -11.31
N THR A 42 2.94 -8.07 -10.30
CA THR A 42 3.01 -9.29 -9.47
C THR A 42 2.91 -10.54 -10.34
N ARG A 43 1.90 -10.62 -11.21
CA ARG A 43 1.72 -11.71 -12.17
C ARG A 43 2.94 -11.94 -13.06
N LYS A 44 3.58 -10.85 -13.49
CA LYS A 44 4.74 -10.92 -14.40
C LYS A 44 6.01 -11.38 -13.70
N VAL A 45 6.23 -10.99 -12.44
CA VAL A 45 7.48 -11.30 -11.73
C VAL A 45 7.45 -12.63 -11.00
N LEU A 46 6.29 -13.12 -10.56
CA LEU A 46 6.19 -14.37 -9.80
C LEU A 46 6.85 -15.57 -10.49
N PRO A 47 6.67 -15.84 -11.80
CA PRO A 47 7.37 -16.94 -12.46
C PRO A 47 8.90 -16.81 -12.43
N LEU A 48 9.42 -15.58 -12.50
CA LEU A 48 10.86 -15.33 -12.41
C LEU A 48 11.38 -15.60 -10.99
N MET A 49 10.65 -15.10 -9.98
CA MET A 49 10.99 -15.33 -8.57
C MET A 49 10.89 -16.81 -8.19
N TYR A 50 9.94 -17.55 -8.75
CA TYR A 50 9.86 -19.00 -8.56
C TYR A 50 11.04 -19.75 -9.18
N ALA A 51 11.46 -19.35 -10.38
CA ALA A 51 12.58 -19.99 -11.08
C ALA A 51 13.93 -19.75 -10.38
N GLN A 52 14.11 -18.61 -9.71
CA GLN A 52 15.32 -18.29 -8.94
C GLN A 52 15.25 -18.72 -7.47
N ASP A 53 14.10 -19.25 -7.02
CA ASP A 53 13.78 -19.59 -5.62
C ASP A 53 14.05 -18.45 -4.63
N PHE A 54 13.76 -17.22 -5.05
CA PHE A 54 13.88 -16.03 -4.22
C PHE A 54 12.99 -14.90 -4.75
N GLY A 55 12.31 -14.19 -3.83
CA GLY A 55 11.57 -12.99 -4.18
C GLY A 55 10.92 -12.30 -2.99
N ARG A 56 10.82 -10.98 -3.06
CA ARG A 56 10.15 -10.13 -2.08
C ARG A 56 9.20 -9.17 -2.81
N ILE A 57 7.91 -9.32 -2.59
CA ILE A 57 6.88 -8.45 -3.18
C ILE A 57 6.26 -7.63 -2.06
N ILE A 58 6.25 -6.31 -2.24
CA ILE A 58 5.72 -5.37 -1.24
C ILE A 58 4.71 -4.46 -1.92
N ASN A 59 3.45 -4.55 -1.48
CA ASN A 59 2.35 -3.77 -2.02
C ASN A 59 2.07 -2.56 -1.12
N THR A 60 1.98 -1.36 -1.68
CA THR A 60 1.61 -0.16 -0.94
C THR A 60 0.09 -0.06 -0.83
N ALA A 61 -0.44 -0.40 0.34
CA ALA A 61 -1.82 -0.19 0.73
C ALA A 61 -2.01 1.23 1.33
N SER A 62 -2.87 1.39 2.31
CA SER A 62 -3.08 2.60 3.10
C SER A 62 -3.82 2.26 4.39
N GLN A 63 -3.57 3.00 5.47
CA GLN A 63 -4.42 2.95 6.67
C GLN A 63 -5.89 3.24 6.36
N LEU A 64 -6.18 4.04 5.31
CA LEU A 64 -7.54 4.35 4.91
C LEU A 64 -8.32 3.13 4.40
N ALA A 65 -7.65 2.05 4.02
CA ALA A 65 -8.29 0.77 3.72
C ALA A 65 -9.02 0.16 4.93
N TYR A 66 -8.65 0.56 6.14
CA TYR A 66 -9.22 0.07 7.40
C TYR A 66 -10.23 1.05 8.01
N LYS A 67 -9.89 2.35 8.07
CA LYS A 67 -10.77 3.34 8.71
C LYS A 67 -11.70 4.06 7.75
N GLY A 68 -11.45 3.98 6.44
CA GLY A 68 -12.16 4.80 5.46
C GLY A 68 -11.72 6.27 5.48
N SER A 69 -12.27 7.04 4.54
CA SER A 69 -12.16 8.50 4.52
C SER A 69 -13.29 9.07 3.66
N ALA A 70 -13.99 10.04 4.14
CA ALA A 70 -15.01 10.75 3.36
C ALA A 70 -14.38 11.32 2.07
N GLY A 71 -15.06 11.18 0.95
CA GLY A 71 -14.57 11.60 -0.37
C GLY A 71 -13.52 10.69 -1.01
N PHE A 72 -13.16 9.54 -0.41
CA PHE A 72 -12.12 8.65 -0.94
C PHE A 72 -12.59 7.20 -1.11
N ALA A 73 -13.89 6.97 -1.37
CA ALA A 73 -14.44 5.62 -1.50
C ALA A 73 -13.71 4.77 -2.55
N HIS A 74 -13.41 5.32 -3.72
CA HIS A 74 -12.65 4.67 -4.79
C HIS A 74 -11.21 4.31 -4.37
N TYR A 75 -10.55 5.21 -3.64
CA TYR A 75 -9.20 4.98 -3.13
C TYR A 75 -9.17 3.90 -2.04
N THR A 76 -10.09 3.99 -1.06
CA THR A 76 -10.17 3.01 0.02
C THR A 76 -10.56 1.63 -0.47
N ALA A 77 -11.45 1.55 -1.47
CA ALA A 77 -11.79 0.30 -2.16
C ALA A 77 -10.54 -0.32 -2.83
N ALA A 78 -9.79 0.47 -3.61
CA ALA A 78 -8.58 0.01 -4.27
C ALA A 78 -7.53 -0.48 -3.26
N LYS A 79 -7.28 0.28 -2.19
CA LYS A 79 -6.28 -0.07 -1.16
C LYS A 79 -6.71 -1.27 -0.31
N GLY A 80 -8.00 -1.44 -0.04
CA GLY A 80 -8.56 -2.64 0.58
C GLY A 80 -8.41 -3.88 -0.32
N ALA A 81 -8.68 -3.73 -1.62
CA ALA A 81 -8.49 -4.80 -2.59
C ALA A 81 -7.03 -5.26 -2.70
N ILE A 82 -6.05 -4.35 -2.60
CA ILE A 82 -4.62 -4.69 -2.56
C ILE A 82 -4.30 -5.59 -1.37
N ILE A 83 -4.82 -5.28 -0.17
CA ILE A 83 -4.61 -6.09 1.04
C ILE A 83 -5.19 -7.50 0.85
N SER A 84 -6.41 -7.58 0.31
CA SER A 84 -7.07 -8.87 0.05
C SER A 84 -6.34 -9.68 -1.02
N MET A 85 -5.90 -9.04 -2.11
CA MET A 85 -5.09 -9.68 -3.16
C MET A 85 -3.77 -10.21 -2.58
N THR A 86 -3.08 -9.42 -1.75
CA THR A 86 -1.83 -9.82 -1.09
C THR A 86 -2.00 -11.10 -0.29
N ARG A 87 -3.08 -11.22 0.48
CA ARG A 87 -3.39 -12.43 1.28
C ARG A 87 -3.63 -13.65 0.41
N SER A 88 -4.40 -13.51 -0.67
CA SER A 88 -4.69 -14.61 -1.59
C SER A 88 -3.43 -15.09 -2.31
N VAL A 89 -2.62 -14.17 -2.83
CA VAL A 89 -1.36 -14.52 -3.50
C VAL A 89 -0.36 -15.14 -2.52
N ALA A 90 -0.34 -14.71 -1.26
CA ALA A 90 0.51 -15.32 -0.23
C ALA A 90 0.20 -16.82 -0.03
N LEU A 91 -1.07 -17.21 -0.07
CA LEU A 91 -1.49 -18.61 0.00
C LEU A 91 -1.07 -19.40 -1.25
N GLU A 92 -1.14 -18.79 -2.44
CA GLU A 92 -0.71 -19.41 -3.71
C GLU A 92 0.81 -19.64 -3.77
N ILE A 93 1.60 -18.73 -3.22
CA ILE A 93 3.06 -18.86 -3.13
C ILE A 93 3.44 -20.12 -2.32
N GLY A 94 2.76 -20.36 -1.22
CA GLY A 94 2.96 -21.55 -0.39
C GLY A 94 4.39 -21.65 0.19
N PRO A 95 5.05 -22.81 0.09
CA PRO A 95 6.34 -23.05 0.76
C PRO A 95 7.57 -22.50 0.04
N ARG A 96 7.41 -21.76 -1.05
CA ARG A 96 8.52 -21.19 -1.83
C ARG A 96 9.23 -20.08 -1.07
N ASN A 97 10.50 -19.87 -1.36
CA ASN A 97 11.29 -18.76 -0.79
C ASN A 97 10.93 -17.40 -1.44
N VAL A 98 9.64 -17.14 -1.59
CA VAL A 98 9.08 -15.88 -2.10
C VAL A 98 8.08 -15.38 -1.10
N THR A 99 8.15 -14.09 -0.73
CA THR A 99 7.16 -13.48 0.16
C THR A 99 6.41 -12.35 -0.55
N ILE A 100 5.14 -12.19 -0.17
CA ILE A 100 4.33 -11.04 -0.56
C ILE A 100 3.65 -10.46 0.66
N ASN A 101 3.83 -9.16 0.88
CA ASN A 101 3.29 -8.44 2.02
C ASN A 101 2.81 -7.04 1.59
N SER A 102 2.15 -6.33 2.51
CA SER A 102 1.71 -4.96 2.29
C SER A 102 2.30 -4.01 3.33
N VAL A 103 2.50 -2.76 2.94
CA VAL A 103 2.66 -1.64 3.86
C VAL A 103 1.43 -0.75 3.72
N ALA A 104 0.82 -0.39 4.83
CA ALA A 104 -0.34 0.51 4.91
C ALA A 104 0.03 1.80 5.66
N PRO A 105 0.72 2.75 5.02
CA PRO A 105 1.15 3.97 5.68
C PRO A 105 -0.01 4.82 6.20
N GLY A 106 0.26 5.58 7.26
CA GLY A 106 -0.54 6.72 7.68
C GLY A 106 -0.30 7.95 6.82
N ALA A 107 -0.83 9.09 7.27
CA ALA A 107 -0.54 10.36 6.62
C ALA A 107 0.98 10.63 6.63
N THR A 108 1.54 10.91 5.46
CA THR A 108 2.98 11.04 5.24
C THR A 108 3.24 12.23 4.33
N HIS A 109 4.25 13.05 4.65
CA HIS A 109 4.68 14.18 3.84
C HIS A 109 5.19 13.70 2.46
N THR A 110 4.30 13.73 1.47
CA THR A 110 4.54 13.31 0.09
C THR A 110 3.81 14.24 -0.87
N PRO A 111 4.11 14.20 -2.18
CA PRO A 111 3.35 14.98 -3.17
C PRO A 111 1.83 14.71 -3.17
N ILE A 112 1.38 13.56 -2.67
CA ILE A 112 -0.06 13.28 -2.53
C ILE A 112 -0.74 14.24 -1.55
N LEU A 113 -0.05 14.69 -0.51
CA LEU A 113 -0.57 15.69 0.44
C LEU A 113 -0.25 17.13 0.02
N ALA A 114 0.53 17.34 -1.04
CA ALA A 114 0.82 18.68 -1.53
C ALA A 114 -0.47 19.36 -2.02
N GLY A 115 -0.73 20.57 -1.53
CA GLY A 115 -1.93 21.32 -1.89
C GLY A 115 -3.17 21.01 -1.04
N VAL A 116 -3.08 20.12 -0.06
CA VAL A 116 -4.15 19.94 0.94
C VAL A 116 -4.22 21.19 1.84
N PRO A 117 -5.39 21.83 2.01
CA PRO A 117 -5.56 23.01 2.84
C PRO A 117 -5.10 22.78 4.29
N GLU A 118 -4.56 23.84 4.92
CA GLU A 118 -3.96 23.73 6.25
C GLU A 118 -4.97 23.36 7.36
N ASP A 119 -6.20 23.76 7.25
CA ASP A 119 -7.27 23.38 8.18
C ASP A 119 -7.54 21.85 8.13
N ILE A 120 -7.52 21.27 6.93
CA ILE A 120 -7.62 19.82 6.74
C ILE A 120 -6.36 19.13 7.28
N MET A 121 -5.17 19.67 7.00
CA MET A 121 -3.91 19.15 7.53
C MET A 121 -3.87 19.19 9.06
N ALA A 122 -4.40 20.25 9.68
CA ALA A 122 -4.54 20.36 11.13
C ALA A 122 -5.48 19.28 11.69
N THR A 123 -6.60 19.04 11.01
CA THR A 123 -7.54 17.97 11.37
C THR A 123 -6.91 16.58 11.28
N ILE A 124 -6.14 16.32 10.22
CA ILE A 124 -5.41 15.06 10.06
C ILE A 124 -4.41 14.88 11.21
N ARG A 125 -3.61 15.92 11.53
CA ARG A 125 -2.63 15.86 12.63
C ARG A 125 -3.29 15.61 13.98
N ALA A 126 -4.42 16.26 14.24
CA ALA A 126 -5.15 16.10 15.50
C ALA A 126 -5.71 14.68 15.70
N GLY A 127 -5.98 13.95 14.60
CA GLY A 127 -6.43 12.56 14.64
C GLY A 127 -5.30 11.54 14.89
N ILE A 128 -4.04 11.93 14.76
CA ILE A 128 -2.90 11.04 14.92
C ILE A 128 -2.41 11.10 16.37
N PRO A 129 -2.41 10.00 17.16
CA PRO A 129 -1.93 10.00 18.54
C PRO A 129 -0.50 10.51 18.71
N ARG A 130 0.40 10.29 17.72
CA ARG A 130 1.75 10.87 17.72
C ARG A 130 1.77 12.39 17.50
N GLY A 131 0.63 13.03 17.23
CA GLY A 131 0.47 14.49 17.09
C GLY A 131 1.07 15.11 15.83
N ARG A 132 1.51 14.31 14.88
CA ARG A 132 2.15 14.79 13.64
C ARG A 132 1.98 13.82 12.47
N ILE A 133 2.12 14.35 11.28
CA ILE A 133 2.24 13.60 10.03
C ILE A 133 3.67 13.01 9.98
N ALA A 134 3.81 11.81 9.45
CA ALA A 134 5.12 11.16 9.33
C ALA A 134 5.94 11.75 8.17
N ASP A 135 7.25 11.72 8.31
CA ASP A 135 8.17 11.90 7.20
C ASP A 135 8.39 10.57 6.46
N VAL A 136 8.83 10.65 5.20
CA VAL A 136 9.06 9.46 4.36
C VAL A 136 10.02 8.48 5.03
N ASP A 137 11.06 9.01 5.68
CA ASP A 137 12.10 8.23 6.36
C ASP A 137 11.55 7.36 7.51
N GLU A 138 10.37 7.68 8.03
CA GLU A 138 9.72 6.92 9.08
C GLU A 138 8.85 5.78 8.54
N ILE A 139 8.53 5.83 7.25
CA ILE A 139 7.74 4.81 6.55
C ILE A 139 8.66 3.80 5.83
N VAL A 140 9.74 4.27 5.23
CA VAL A 140 10.72 3.45 4.50
C VAL A 140 11.23 2.24 5.27
N PRO A 141 11.51 2.29 6.59
CA PRO A 141 11.96 1.12 7.34
C PRO A 141 11.05 -0.10 7.24
N ALA A 142 9.72 0.09 7.11
CA ALA A 142 8.80 -1.03 6.93
C ALA A 142 9.02 -1.76 5.59
N TYR A 143 9.34 -1.01 4.53
CA TYR A 143 9.67 -1.60 3.22
C TYR A 143 11.02 -2.30 3.26
N VAL A 144 12.04 -1.68 3.86
CA VAL A 144 13.38 -2.26 3.99
C VAL A 144 13.31 -3.57 4.78
N PHE A 145 12.58 -3.58 5.89
CA PHE A 145 12.36 -4.79 6.68
C PHE A 145 11.72 -5.90 5.84
N LEU A 146 10.62 -5.61 5.14
CA LEU A 146 9.91 -6.61 4.32
C LEU A 146 10.73 -7.07 3.11
N ALA A 147 11.70 -6.28 2.64
CA ALA A 147 12.63 -6.63 1.58
C ALA A 147 13.80 -7.49 2.07
N SER A 148 14.07 -7.50 3.38
CA SER A 148 15.21 -8.19 3.97
C SER A 148 14.89 -9.65 4.35
N ASP A 149 15.94 -10.41 4.69
CA ASP A 149 15.80 -11.78 5.20
C ASP A 149 15.21 -11.85 6.61
N ASP A 150 15.20 -10.75 7.35
CA ASP A 150 14.56 -10.69 8.67
C ASP A 150 13.04 -10.89 8.56
N ALA A 151 12.45 -10.56 7.41
CA ALA A 151 11.03 -10.75 7.14
C ALA A 151 10.69 -12.10 6.47
N ARG A 152 11.61 -13.06 6.39
CA ARG A 152 11.40 -14.34 5.67
C ARG A 152 10.22 -15.18 6.16
N HIS A 153 9.72 -14.91 7.37
CA HIS A 153 8.51 -15.56 7.92
C HIS A 153 7.26 -14.66 7.88
N PHE A 154 7.38 -13.46 7.30
CA PHE A 154 6.25 -12.59 7.04
C PHE A 154 5.64 -12.94 5.69
N GLN A 155 4.40 -13.42 5.69
CA GLN A 155 3.68 -13.83 4.49
C GLN A 155 2.22 -13.36 4.57
N GLY A 156 1.78 -12.56 3.61
CA GLY A 156 0.43 -12.02 3.54
C GLY A 156 0.10 -10.97 4.62
N GLN A 157 1.13 -10.44 5.30
CA GLN A 157 0.97 -9.49 6.40
C GLN A 157 0.87 -8.05 5.90
N THR A 158 0.31 -7.19 6.75
CA THR A 158 0.29 -5.74 6.50
C THR A 158 0.93 -5.02 7.67
N LEU A 159 2.03 -4.30 7.41
CA LEU A 159 2.63 -3.38 8.37
C LEU A 159 2.03 -2.00 8.21
N SER A 160 1.60 -1.36 9.30
CA SER A 160 0.95 -0.05 9.24
C SER A 160 1.66 0.98 10.12
N PRO A 161 2.74 1.60 9.61
CA PRO A 161 3.38 2.74 10.26
C PRO A 161 2.49 3.99 10.10
N ASN A 162 1.65 4.29 11.11
CA ASN A 162 0.60 5.30 11.03
C ASN A 162 0.52 6.25 12.25
N GLY A 163 1.47 6.16 13.17
CA GLY A 163 1.49 7.01 14.36
C GLY A 163 0.37 6.74 15.38
N GLY A 164 -0.33 5.60 15.26
CA GLY A 164 -1.44 5.21 16.13
C GLY A 164 -2.81 5.66 15.62
N ASP A 165 -2.91 6.20 14.40
CA ASP A 165 -4.18 6.65 13.80
C ASP A 165 -5.15 5.46 13.52
N VAL A 166 -4.60 4.25 13.34
CA VAL A 166 -5.37 3.01 13.18
C VAL A 166 -4.65 1.84 13.86
N PHE A 167 -5.42 1.00 14.54
CA PHE A 167 -4.96 -0.29 15.04
C PHE A 167 -5.56 -1.43 14.19
N LEU A 168 -4.75 -2.43 13.80
CA LEU A 168 -5.12 -3.53 12.91
C LEU A 168 -5.35 -4.82 13.69
#